data_3c4ef1d6ff8bec3dde38846f7b6a589c
#
_entry.id   3c4ef1d6ff8bec3dde38846f7b6a589c
#
_cell.length_a   1.000
_cell.length_b   1.000
_cell.length_c   1.000
_cell.angle_alpha   90.00
_cell.angle_beta   90.00
_cell.angle_gamma   90.00
#
_symmetry.space_group_name_H-M   'P 1'
#
loop_
_entity.id
_entity.type
_entity.pdbx_description
1 polymer ?
#
loop_
_entity_poly.entity_id
_entity_poly.type
_entity_poly.pdbx_seq_one_letter_code
_entity_poly.pdbx_strand_id
1 'polypeptide(L)'
;MQRSFDDLGTPLSDVTFVVLDLETTGGSPSACAITEIGALKFKGGQCLGTFQTLVNPGVRLPREIVYLTGITEAMVGPAPLIEAVLPTFVEFIGDAVIVGHNVRFDLGFLRENLKRLGYRPLTNRFVDTCSLARRLVRDEVPNCKLSTLARHFRTSADPCHRAFDDAAATGEVFHSLLERATGLGVLALDDLIALPTTAAHPQVAKLRWVASLPRKPGVYLFRDGAGRVLYVGKASDLRRRVRSYFSSDDRRKIGPLLREAQSLDHIVCVNDLEAVSYTHLTLPTKRIV
;
A
#
# COMPACT_ATOMS: atom_id res chain seq x y z
N MET A 1 -23.41 -3.70 21.58
CA MET A 1 -23.75 -3.80 20.14
C MET A 1 -22.56 -4.46 19.44
N GLN A 2 -22.72 -5.64 18.87
CA GLN A 2 -21.64 -6.40 18.25
C GLN A 2 -21.22 -5.71 16.95
N ARG A 3 -19.93 -5.39 16.79
CA ARG A 3 -19.40 -4.76 15.58
C ARG A 3 -19.49 -5.76 14.43
N SER A 4 -20.05 -5.37 13.28
CA SER A 4 -19.96 -6.15 12.06
C SER A 4 -18.54 -6.02 11.48
N PHE A 5 -17.93 -7.14 11.08
CA PHE A 5 -16.61 -7.13 10.41
C PHE A 5 -16.61 -6.31 9.11
N ASP A 6 -17.75 -6.20 8.43
CA ASP A 6 -17.92 -5.43 7.19
C ASP A 6 -17.65 -3.92 7.36
N ASP A 7 -17.83 -3.40 8.59
CA ASP A 7 -17.60 -1.99 8.90
C ASP A 7 -16.11 -1.59 8.98
N LEU A 8 -15.22 -2.58 9.07
CA LEU A 8 -13.77 -2.33 9.25
C LEU A 8 -12.97 -2.34 7.94
N GLY A 9 -13.61 -2.61 6.79
CA GLY A 9 -12.97 -2.81 5.49
C GLY A 9 -12.33 -4.19 5.38
N THR A 10 -11.76 -4.53 4.22
CA THR A 10 -11.16 -5.85 3.97
C THR A 10 -9.93 -6.05 4.87
N PRO A 11 -9.95 -7.03 5.81
CA PRO A 11 -8.79 -7.35 6.64
C PRO A 11 -7.59 -7.75 5.77
N LEU A 12 -6.38 -7.39 6.20
CA LEU A 12 -5.16 -7.71 5.43
C LEU A 12 -4.94 -9.22 5.27
N SER A 13 -5.39 -10.04 6.22
CA SER A 13 -5.37 -11.52 6.14
C SER A 13 -6.21 -12.09 5.00
N ASP A 14 -7.29 -11.39 4.63
CA ASP A 14 -8.23 -11.85 3.60
C ASP A 14 -7.88 -11.35 2.21
N VAL A 15 -6.89 -10.44 2.11
CA VAL A 15 -6.42 -9.89 0.85
C VAL A 15 -5.45 -10.86 0.17
N THR A 16 -5.70 -11.12 -1.10
CA THR A 16 -4.71 -11.77 -1.96
C THR A 16 -3.78 -10.73 -2.52
N PHE A 17 -2.48 -10.93 -2.36
CA PHE A 17 -1.43 -10.09 -2.91
C PHE A 17 -0.65 -10.83 -4.00
N VAL A 18 -0.27 -10.12 -5.04
CA VAL A 18 0.73 -10.58 -6.02
C VAL A 18 1.92 -9.63 -5.94
N VAL A 19 3.03 -10.12 -5.42
CA VAL A 19 4.30 -9.42 -5.43
C VAL A 19 4.97 -9.70 -6.76
N LEU A 20 5.35 -8.68 -7.49
CA LEU A 20 5.97 -8.81 -8.80
C LEU A 20 7.17 -7.88 -8.97
N ASP A 21 8.03 -8.28 -9.87
CA ASP A 21 9.15 -7.51 -10.39
C ASP A 21 9.37 -7.83 -11.87
N LEU A 22 9.88 -6.87 -12.64
CA LEU A 22 10.14 -7.00 -14.07
C LEU A 22 11.57 -6.59 -14.38
N GLU A 23 12.27 -7.40 -15.19
CA GLU A 23 13.47 -6.96 -15.86
C GLU A 23 13.14 -6.47 -17.28
N THR A 24 13.86 -5.46 -17.74
CA THR A 24 13.54 -4.76 -18.98
C THR A 24 14.79 -4.36 -19.75
N THR A 25 14.65 -4.02 -21.03
CA THR A 25 15.76 -3.50 -21.84
C THR A 25 16.11 -2.04 -21.54
N GLY A 26 15.42 -1.40 -20.59
CA GLY A 26 15.67 -0.02 -20.18
C GLY A 26 14.48 0.61 -19.46
N GLY A 27 14.53 1.91 -19.14
CA GLY A 27 13.61 2.57 -18.23
C GLY A 27 12.29 3.09 -18.81
N SER A 28 12.10 3.05 -20.13
CA SER A 28 10.92 3.67 -20.77
C SER A 28 9.91 2.62 -21.24
N PRO A 29 8.70 2.53 -20.67
CA PRO A 29 7.68 1.57 -21.08
C PRO A 29 7.27 1.64 -22.56
N SER A 30 7.35 2.82 -23.17
CA SER A 30 7.00 3.03 -24.58
C SER A 30 8.12 2.70 -25.58
N ALA A 31 9.37 2.63 -25.10
CA ALA A 31 10.56 2.46 -25.96
C ALA A 31 11.35 1.19 -25.63
N CYS A 32 11.10 0.58 -24.49
CA CYS A 32 11.82 -0.60 -24.01
C CYS A 32 10.87 -1.80 -23.84
N ALA A 33 11.45 -3.00 -23.82
CA ALA A 33 10.71 -4.24 -23.73
C ALA A 33 11.00 -4.98 -22.41
N ILE A 34 10.06 -5.83 -21.98
CA ILE A 34 10.23 -6.74 -20.85
C ILE A 34 11.13 -7.91 -21.27
N THR A 35 12.05 -8.32 -20.39
CA THR A 35 12.98 -9.44 -20.58
C THR A 35 12.77 -10.57 -19.60
N GLU A 36 12.25 -10.29 -18.41
CA GLU A 36 11.88 -11.30 -17.41
C GLU A 36 10.67 -10.82 -16.60
N ILE A 37 9.83 -11.76 -16.17
CA ILE A 37 8.72 -11.53 -15.24
C ILE A 37 8.89 -12.48 -14.07
N GLY A 38 8.92 -11.95 -12.84
CA GLY A 38 8.91 -12.72 -11.60
C GLY A 38 7.75 -12.29 -10.71
N ALA A 39 7.00 -13.26 -10.18
CA ALA A 39 5.92 -12.94 -9.26
C ALA A 39 5.61 -14.08 -8.29
N LEU A 40 5.11 -13.70 -7.10
CA LEU A 40 4.62 -14.62 -6.07
C LEU A 40 3.25 -14.16 -5.60
N LYS A 41 2.32 -15.09 -5.43
CA LYS A 41 0.96 -14.83 -4.95
C LYS A 41 0.81 -15.30 -3.52
N PHE A 42 0.29 -14.45 -2.65
CA PHE A 42 0.12 -14.71 -1.22
C PHE A 42 -1.28 -14.37 -0.74
N LYS A 43 -1.76 -15.13 0.27
CA LYS A 43 -2.93 -14.79 1.07
C LYS A 43 -2.73 -15.32 2.49
N GLY A 44 -2.99 -14.46 3.49
CA GLY A 44 -2.86 -14.86 4.90
C GLY A 44 -1.48 -15.44 5.27
N GLY A 45 -0.40 -14.98 4.62
CA GLY A 45 0.96 -15.47 4.82
C GLY A 45 1.30 -16.76 4.05
N GLN A 46 0.34 -17.38 3.35
CA GLN A 46 0.58 -18.57 2.54
C GLN A 46 0.90 -18.21 1.10
N CYS A 47 1.95 -18.80 0.52
CA CYS A 47 2.22 -18.71 -0.91
C CYS A 47 1.23 -19.61 -1.67
N LEU A 48 0.44 -19.01 -2.55
CA LEU A 48 -0.58 -19.70 -3.38
C LEU A 48 -0.05 -20.11 -4.73
N GLY A 49 1.09 -19.56 -5.17
CA GLY A 49 1.72 -19.89 -6.43
C GLY A 49 2.79 -18.88 -6.81
N THR A 50 3.56 -19.25 -7.82
CA THR A 50 4.66 -18.45 -8.38
C THR A 50 4.51 -18.34 -9.88
N PHE A 51 5.04 -17.28 -10.45
CA PHE A 51 5.15 -17.06 -11.88
C PHE A 51 6.56 -16.58 -12.18
N GLN A 52 7.25 -17.30 -13.08
CA GLN A 52 8.58 -16.90 -13.52
C GLN A 52 8.74 -17.25 -14.98
N THR A 53 9.16 -16.28 -15.79
CA THR A 53 9.50 -16.54 -17.20
C THR A 53 10.44 -15.48 -17.74
N LEU A 54 11.37 -15.90 -18.58
CA LEU A 54 12.05 -15.01 -19.50
C LEU A 54 11.09 -14.62 -20.62
N VAL A 55 11.31 -13.46 -21.19
CA VAL A 55 10.54 -12.92 -22.32
C VAL A 55 11.51 -12.50 -23.40
N ASN A 56 11.25 -12.93 -24.64
CA ASN A 56 12.02 -12.44 -25.77
C ASN A 56 11.60 -10.99 -26.06
N PRO A 57 12.52 -10.01 -25.92
CA PRO A 57 12.17 -8.61 -26.12
C PRO A 57 11.98 -8.21 -27.60
N GLY A 58 12.33 -9.10 -28.53
CA GLY A 58 12.29 -8.82 -29.98
C GLY A 58 13.32 -7.79 -30.46
N VAL A 59 14.20 -7.35 -29.57
CA VAL A 59 15.27 -6.37 -29.83
C VAL A 59 16.55 -6.82 -29.13
N ARG A 60 17.71 -6.26 -29.55
CA ARG A 60 18.97 -6.54 -28.88
C ARG A 60 18.99 -6.00 -27.48
N LEU A 61 19.63 -6.74 -26.58
CA LEU A 61 19.84 -6.31 -25.20
C LEU A 61 20.97 -5.27 -25.14
N PRO A 62 20.74 -4.10 -24.50
CA PRO A 62 21.82 -3.16 -24.18
C PRO A 62 22.87 -3.82 -23.29
N ARG A 63 24.14 -3.52 -23.52
CA ARG A 63 25.24 -4.16 -22.78
C ARG A 63 25.17 -3.89 -21.28
N GLU A 64 24.73 -2.71 -20.90
CA GLU A 64 24.51 -2.30 -19.51
C GLU A 64 23.42 -3.14 -18.82
N ILE A 65 22.37 -3.54 -19.55
CA ILE A 65 21.30 -4.40 -19.03
C ILE A 65 21.82 -5.83 -18.84
N VAL A 66 22.56 -6.35 -19.81
CA VAL A 66 23.19 -7.68 -19.69
C VAL A 66 24.14 -7.72 -18.49
N TYR A 67 24.95 -6.65 -18.29
CA TYR A 67 25.85 -6.57 -17.14
C TYR A 67 25.09 -6.48 -15.80
N LEU A 68 24.00 -5.74 -15.76
CA LEU A 68 23.20 -5.50 -14.56
C LEU A 68 22.42 -6.76 -14.13
N THR A 69 21.70 -7.39 -15.08
CA THR A 69 20.76 -8.48 -14.81
C THR A 69 21.33 -9.88 -15.00
N GLY A 70 22.49 -9.98 -15.70
CA GLY A 70 23.02 -11.27 -16.15
C GLY A 70 22.19 -11.96 -17.25
N ILE A 71 21.08 -11.36 -17.70
CA ILE A 71 20.25 -11.88 -18.78
C ILE A 71 20.94 -11.66 -20.11
N THR A 72 21.18 -12.75 -20.85
CA THR A 72 21.90 -12.70 -22.13
C THR A 72 20.97 -12.91 -23.32
N GLU A 73 21.41 -12.52 -24.52
CA GLU A 73 20.72 -12.81 -25.78
C GLU A 73 20.39 -14.31 -25.97
N ALA A 74 21.31 -15.18 -25.55
CA ALA A 74 21.12 -16.62 -25.63
C ALA A 74 19.99 -17.13 -24.72
N MET A 75 19.75 -16.43 -23.60
CA MET A 75 18.67 -16.78 -22.66
C MET A 75 17.30 -16.32 -23.16
N VAL A 76 17.21 -15.11 -23.70
CA VAL A 76 15.93 -14.53 -24.14
C VAL A 76 15.57 -14.95 -25.57
N GLY A 77 16.53 -15.33 -26.41
CA GLY A 77 16.29 -15.71 -27.79
C GLY A 77 15.25 -16.82 -27.96
N PRO A 78 15.32 -17.95 -27.23
CA PRO A 78 14.33 -19.03 -27.30
C PRO A 78 13.08 -18.75 -26.43
N ALA A 79 13.04 -17.68 -25.62
CA ALA A 79 11.92 -17.36 -24.73
C ALA A 79 10.68 -16.91 -25.53
N PRO A 80 9.47 -17.10 -24.99
CA PRO A 80 8.25 -16.62 -25.63
C PRO A 80 8.23 -15.09 -25.75
N LEU A 81 7.54 -14.58 -26.77
CA LEU A 81 7.24 -13.17 -26.90
C LEU A 81 6.21 -12.73 -25.84
N ILE A 82 6.18 -11.43 -25.53
CA ILE A 82 5.28 -10.87 -24.51
C ILE A 82 3.80 -11.14 -24.81
N GLU A 83 3.43 -11.23 -26.11
CA GLU A 83 2.09 -11.55 -26.59
C GLU A 83 1.60 -12.93 -26.09
N ALA A 84 2.51 -13.88 -25.97
CA ALA A 84 2.20 -15.23 -25.49
C ALA A 84 2.20 -15.30 -23.94
N VAL A 85 2.99 -14.48 -23.28
CA VAL A 85 3.16 -14.50 -21.81
C VAL A 85 2.10 -13.70 -21.10
N LEU A 86 1.76 -12.52 -21.63
CA LEU A 86 0.94 -11.53 -20.93
C LEU A 86 -0.46 -12.03 -20.54
N PRO A 87 -1.20 -12.80 -21.40
CA PRO A 87 -2.51 -13.31 -21.02
C PRO A 87 -2.47 -14.20 -19.77
N THR A 88 -1.54 -15.14 -19.72
CA THR A 88 -1.37 -16.06 -18.57
C THR A 88 -0.91 -15.31 -17.33
N PHE A 89 -0.07 -14.28 -17.50
CA PHE A 89 0.35 -13.46 -16.37
C PHE A 89 -0.79 -12.61 -15.80
N VAL A 90 -1.64 -12.03 -16.65
CA VAL A 90 -2.84 -11.30 -16.20
C VAL A 90 -3.83 -12.23 -15.50
N GLU A 91 -4.01 -13.46 -15.99
CA GLU A 91 -4.81 -14.48 -15.30
C GLU A 91 -4.21 -14.83 -13.94
N PHE A 92 -2.87 -15.00 -13.87
CA PHE A 92 -2.18 -15.21 -12.60
C PHE A 92 -2.41 -14.06 -11.62
N ILE A 93 -2.35 -12.80 -12.06
CA ILE A 93 -2.66 -11.65 -11.21
C ILE A 93 -4.12 -11.72 -10.73
N GLY A 94 -5.08 -11.91 -11.63
CA GLY A 94 -6.51 -11.88 -11.32
C GLY A 94 -6.92 -10.58 -10.60
N ASP A 95 -7.73 -10.69 -9.55
CA ASP A 95 -8.21 -9.55 -8.73
C ASP A 95 -7.27 -9.20 -7.56
N ALA A 96 -6.09 -9.79 -7.50
CA ALA A 96 -5.15 -9.57 -6.39
C ALA A 96 -4.66 -8.11 -6.33
N VAL A 97 -4.26 -7.68 -5.14
CA VAL A 97 -3.55 -6.42 -4.94
C VAL A 97 -2.10 -6.59 -5.39
N ILE A 98 -1.67 -5.75 -6.31
CA ILE A 98 -0.30 -5.79 -6.83
C ILE A 98 0.66 -5.13 -5.84
N VAL A 99 1.77 -5.79 -5.57
CA VAL A 99 2.84 -5.28 -4.71
C VAL A 99 4.15 -5.27 -5.51
N GLY A 100 4.94 -4.23 -5.37
CA GLY A 100 6.28 -4.17 -5.98
C GLY A 100 7.13 -3.12 -5.29
N HIS A 101 8.42 -3.13 -5.58
CA HIS A 101 9.35 -2.14 -5.05
C HIS A 101 9.58 -1.04 -6.10
N ASN A 102 8.96 0.13 -5.92
CA ASN A 102 8.79 1.15 -6.94
C ASN A 102 7.83 0.69 -8.07
N VAL A 103 6.77 0.02 -7.68
CA VAL A 103 5.80 -0.70 -8.50
C VAL A 103 5.20 0.09 -9.68
N ARG A 104 5.30 1.41 -9.66
CA ARG A 104 4.83 2.25 -10.78
C ARG A 104 5.62 2.01 -12.06
N PHE A 105 6.89 1.63 -11.92
CA PHE A 105 7.75 1.23 -13.03
C PHE A 105 7.18 -0.02 -13.71
N ASP A 106 6.97 -1.09 -12.97
CA ASP A 106 6.46 -2.37 -13.48
C ASP A 106 5.06 -2.23 -14.07
N LEU A 107 4.17 -1.53 -13.36
CA LEU A 107 2.83 -1.23 -13.84
C LEU A 107 2.84 -0.39 -15.12
N GLY A 108 3.84 0.46 -15.32
CA GLY A 108 4.03 1.20 -16.56
C GLY A 108 4.25 0.27 -17.76
N PHE A 109 5.15 -0.69 -17.62
CA PHE A 109 5.44 -1.70 -18.65
C PHE A 109 4.25 -2.61 -18.91
N LEU A 110 3.60 -3.11 -17.87
CA LEU A 110 2.41 -3.95 -18.04
C LEU A 110 1.27 -3.21 -18.75
N ARG A 111 0.98 -1.98 -18.35
CA ARG A 111 -0.08 -1.15 -18.97
C ARG A 111 0.21 -0.84 -20.43
N GLU A 112 1.44 -0.51 -20.78
CA GLU A 112 1.82 -0.21 -22.16
C GLU A 112 1.69 -1.45 -23.05
N ASN A 113 2.14 -2.62 -22.58
CA ASN A 113 2.00 -3.87 -23.33
C ASN A 113 0.53 -4.29 -23.46
N LEU A 114 -0.29 -4.18 -22.40
CA LEU A 114 -1.73 -4.44 -22.48
C LEU A 114 -2.42 -3.54 -23.49
N LYS A 115 -2.11 -2.24 -23.48
CA LYS A 115 -2.64 -1.26 -24.45
C LYS A 115 -2.25 -1.61 -25.87
N ARG A 116 -0.96 -1.92 -26.11
CA ARG A 116 -0.45 -2.30 -27.44
C ARG A 116 -1.13 -3.55 -27.99
N LEU A 117 -1.47 -4.50 -27.13
CA LEU A 117 -2.12 -5.77 -27.51
C LEU A 117 -3.66 -5.70 -27.48
N GLY A 118 -4.24 -4.53 -27.21
CA GLY A 118 -5.68 -4.34 -27.19
C GLY A 118 -6.42 -4.98 -26.02
N TYR A 119 -5.70 -5.31 -24.93
CA TYR A 119 -6.30 -5.82 -23.70
C TYR A 119 -6.87 -4.70 -22.83
N ARG A 120 -7.79 -5.07 -21.93
CA ARG A 120 -8.30 -4.14 -20.93
C ARG A 120 -7.17 -3.74 -19.96
N PRO A 121 -7.13 -2.46 -19.51
CA PRO A 121 -6.15 -2.03 -18.53
C PRO A 121 -6.32 -2.75 -17.20
N LEU A 122 -5.20 -2.96 -16.49
CA LEU A 122 -5.24 -3.44 -15.11
C LEU A 122 -5.93 -2.39 -14.21
N THR A 123 -6.97 -2.83 -13.51
CA THR A 123 -7.71 -2.02 -12.52
C THR A 123 -7.34 -2.37 -11.09
N ASN A 124 -6.41 -3.30 -10.91
CA ASN A 124 -5.93 -3.77 -9.63
C ASN A 124 -5.42 -2.60 -8.76
N ARG A 125 -5.76 -2.68 -7.49
CA ARG A 125 -5.12 -1.83 -6.46
C ARG A 125 -3.67 -2.25 -6.32
N PHE A 126 -2.81 -1.33 -5.88
CA PHE A 126 -1.39 -1.64 -5.70
C PHE A 126 -0.82 -1.03 -4.41
N VAL A 127 0.25 -1.65 -3.93
CA VAL A 127 1.05 -1.21 -2.79
C VAL A 127 2.51 -1.09 -3.24
N ASP A 128 3.13 0.05 -2.97
CA ASP A 128 4.54 0.31 -3.25
C ASP A 128 5.36 0.16 -1.96
N THR A 129 6.18 -0.87 -1.89
CA THR A 129 7.01 -1.16 -0.72
C THR A 129 8.06 -0.08 -0.46
N CYS A 130 8.56 0.59 -1.50
CA CYS A 130 9.49 1.73 -1.36
C CYS A 130 8.81 2.90 -0.64
N SER A 131 7.57 3.21 -0.99
CA SER A 131 6.78 4.26 -0.35
C SER A 131 6.38 3.89 1.07
N LEU A 132 6.03 2.62 1.34
CA LEU A 132 5.79 2.12 2.69
C LEU A 132 7.06 2.20 3.55
N ALA A 133 8.21 1.78 3.03
CA ALA A 133 9.47 1.81 3.76
C ALA A 133 9.87 3.25 4.13
N ARG A 134 9.72 4.21 3.20
CA ARG A 134 9.93 5.64 3.49
C ARG A 134 9.04 6.13 4.63
N ARG A 135 7.90 5.52 4.83
CA ARG A 135 6.95 5.89 5.88
C ARG A 135 7.24 5.23 7.22
N LEU A 136 7.68 3.97 7.19
CA LEU A 136 7.75 3.12 8.37
C LEU A 136 9.16 3.01 8.98
N VAL A 137 10.20 3.05 8.13
CA VAL A 137 11.57 2.73 8.55
C VAL A 137 12.63 3.69 8.01
N ARG A 138 12.23 4.87 7.51
CA ARG A 138 13.16 5.85 6.93
C ARG A 138 14.31 6.21 7.87
N ASP A 139 14.01 6.34 9.16
CA ASP A 139 14.98 6.77 10.18
C ASP A 139 15.87 5.58 10.65
N GLU A 140 15.56 4.35 10.24
CA GLU A 140 16.30 3.14 10.57
C GLU A 140 17.29 2.72 9.48
N VAL A 141 17.16 3.30 8.25
CA VAL A 141 17.95 2.88 7.08
C VAL A 141 18.52 4.09 6.32
N PRO A 142 19.72 3.96 5.71
CA PRO A 142 20.32 5.06 4.96
C PRO A 142 19.53 5.43 3.69
N ASN A 143 18.83 4.47 3.10
CA ASN A 143 17.94 4.66 1.96
C ASN A 143 16.93 3.50 1.89
N CYS A 144 15.89 3.65 1.05
CA CYS A 144 14.85 2.64 0.87
C CYS A 144 15.01 1.84 -0.44
N LYS A 145 16.24 1.55 -0.88
CA LYS A 145 16.50 0.62 -1.97
C LYS A 145 16.21 -0.82 -1.51
N LEU A 146 15.78 -1.69 -2.41
CA LEU A 146 15.42 -3.07 -2.09
C LEU A 146 16.57 -3.80 -1.36
N SER A 147 17.79 -3.72 -1.88
CA SER A 147 18.97 -4.33 -1.27
C SER A 147 19.30 -3.82 0.15
N THR A 148 18.99 -2.54 0.42
CA THR A 148 19.16 -1.96 1.76
C THR A 148 18.11 -2.50 2.72
N LEU A 149 16.84 -2.57 2.27
CA LEU A 149 15.74 -3.08 3.06
C LEU A 149 15.85 -4.59 3.29
N ALA A 150 16.25 -5.35 2.28
CA ALA A 150 16.52 -6.78 2.38
C ALA A 150 17.55 -7.08 3.48
N ARG A 151 18.67 -6.34 3.48
CA ARG A 151 19.68 -6.46 4.53
C ARG A 151 19.16 -6.04 5.91
N HIS A 152 18.39 -4.95 5.99
CA HIS A 152 17.82 -4.45 7.24
C HIS A 152 16.86 -5.46 7.87
N PHE A 153 15.98 -6.04 7.07
CA PHE A 153 15.01 -7.04 7.52
C PHE A 153 15.57 -8.47 7.51
N ARG A 154 16.80 -8.67 7.04
CA ARG A 154 17.48 -9.99 6.95
C ARG A 154 16.65 -10.99 6.15
N THR A 155 16.22 -10.57 4.95
CA THR A 155 15.48 -11.45 4.04
C THR A 155 16.33 -12.68 3.67
N SER A 156 15.68 -13.80 3.40
CA SER A 156 16.35 -15.01 2.90
C SER A 156 16.71 -14.89 1.43
N ALA A 157 15.89 -14.17 0.65
CA ALA A 157 16.15 -13.84 -0.73
C ALA A 157 17.03 -12.59 -0.85
N ASP A 158 18.09 -12.67 -1.67
CA ASP A 158 18.98 -11.55 -1.97
C ASP A 158 18.60 -10.92 -3.30
N PRO A 159 18.32 -9.60 -3.34
CA PRO A 159 18.09 -8.90 -4.59
C PRO A 159 19.33 -8.91 -5.49
N CYS A 160 19.17 -9.38 -6.71
CA CYS A 160 20.30 -9.58 -7.63
C CYS A 160 20.00 -9.18 -9.08
N HIS A 161 18.98 -8.36 -9.29
CA HIS A 161 18.49 -7.97 -10.61
C HIS A 161 18.03 -9.18 -11.46
N ARG A 162 17.30 -10.07 -10.79
CA ARG A 162 16.53 -11.15 -11.41
C ARG A 162 15.11 -11.05 -10.89
N ALA A 163 14.17 -10.96 -11.80
CA ALA A 163 12.80 -10.60 -11.49
C ALA A 163 12.16 -11.50 -10.40
N PHE A 164 12.44 -12.79 -10.39
CA PHE A 164 11.88 -13.68 -9.37
C PHE A 164 12.53 -13.50 -8.00
N ASP A 165 13.85 -13.37 -7.95
CA ASP A 165 14.59 -13.18 -6.69
C ASP A 165 14.27 -11.81 -6.08
N ASP A 166 14.16 -10.76 -6.92
CA ASP A 166 13.77 -9.42 -6.48
C ASP A 166 12.30 -9.37 -6.02
N ALA A 167 11.39 -10.09 -6.69
CA ALA A 167 10.02 -10.27 -6.22
C ALA A 167 9.94 -11.04 -4.89
N ALA A 168 10.77 -12.08 -4.70
CA ALA A 168 10.84 -12.83 -3.45
C ALA A 168 11.36 -11.95 -2.30
N ALA A 169 12.47 -11.24 -2.50
CA ALA A 169 12.99 -10.28 -1.53
C ALA A 169 11.98 -9.17 -1.22
N THR A 170 11.29 -8.65 -2.25
CA THR A 170 10.21 -7.66 -2.08
C THR A 170 9.07 -8.23 -1.25
N GLY A 171 8.71 -9.49 -1.42
CA GLY A 171 7.69 -10.18 -0.64
C GLY A 171 8.04 -10.25 0.85
N GLU A 172 9.27 -10.64 1.20
CA GLU A 172 9.74 -10.69 2.58
C GLU A 172 9.83 -9.29 3.21
N VAL A 173 10.35 -8.31 2.47
CA VAL A 173 10.34 -6.89 2.88
C VAL A 173 8.91 -6.41 3.12
N PHE A 174 7.98 -6.76 2.22
CA PHE A 174 6.57 -6.40 2.37
C PHE A 174 5.94 -6.99 3.64
N HIS A 175 6.18 -8.27 3.95
CA HIS A 175 5.71 -8.89 5.20
C HIS A 175 6.25 -8.17 6.44
N SER A 176 7.54 -7.84 6.46
CA SER A 176 8.14 -7.08 7.57
C SER A 176 7.54 -5.67 7.72
N LEU A 177 7.24 -5.01 6.59
CA LEU A 177 6.56 -3.72 6.61
C LEU A 177 5.10 -3.83 7.05
N LEU A 178 4.40 -4.93 6.72
CA LEU A 178 3.04 -5.21 7.22
C LEU A 178 3.03 -5.37 8.74
N GLU A 179 3.98 -6.08 9.32
CA GLU A 179 4.11 -6.21 10.79
C GLU A 179 4.28 -4.84 11.46
N ARG A 180 5.14 -3.98 10.90
CA ARG A 180 5.31 -2.60 11.38
C ARG A 180 4.00 -1.78 11.26
N ALA A 181 3.31 -1.90 10.12
CA ALA A 181 2.05 -1.21 9.87
C ALA A 181 0.94 -1.68 10.82
N THR A 182 0.83 -2.98 11.08
CA THR A 182 -0.16 -3.52 12.03
C THR A 182 0.10 -3.05 13.45
N GLY A 183 1.37 -2.92 13.86
CA GLY A 183 1.75 -2.30 15.13
C GLY A 183 1.29 -0.85 15.28
N LEU A 184 1.05 -0.14 14.16
CA LEU A 184 0.45 1.20 14.10
C LEU A 184 -1.09 1.18 13.97
N GLY A 185 -1.74 0.00 14.03
CA GLY A 185 -3.18 -0.15 13.90
C GLY A 185 -3.69 -0.19 12.46
N VAL A 186 -2.83 -0.45 11.48
CA VAL A 186 -3.21 -0.65 10.07
C VAL A 186 -3.67 -2.10 9.90
N LEU A 187 -4.98 -2.33 9.90
CA LEU A 187 -5.57 -3.67 9.87
C LEU A 187 -6.31 -3.97 8.57
N ALA A 188 -6.60 -2.95 7.76
CA ALA A 188 -7.35 -3.09 6.51
C ALA A 188 -6.56 -2.58 5.31
N LEU A 189 -6.90 -3.11 4.12
CA LEU A 189 -6.23 -2.76 2.87
C LEU A 189 -6.25 -1.26 2.55
N ASP A 190 -7.39 -0.60 2.77
CA ASP A 190 -7.49 0.85 2.52
C ASP A 190 -6.54 1.65 3.41
N ASP A 191 -6.34 1.15 4.64
CA ASP A 191 -5.46 1.75 5.61
C ASP A 191 -4.00 1.62 5.18
N LEU A 192 -3.64 0.45 4.65
CA LEU A 192 -2.31 0.18 4.13
C LEU A 192 -1.99 1.05 2.91
N ILE A 193 -2.91 1.14 1.94
CA ILE A 193 -2.71 1.94 0.71
C ILE A 193 -2.62 3.44 1.03
N ALA A 194 -3.36 3.92 2.02
CA ALA A 194 -3.32 5.33 2.41
C ALA A 194 -2.10 5.69 3.29
N LEU A 195 -1.43 4.71 3.90
CA LEU A 195 -0.37 4.94 4.87
C LEU A 195 0.81 5.78 4.32
N PRO A 196 1.34 5.57 3.10
CA PRO A 196 2.43 6.37 2.56
C PRO A 196 2.10 7.85 2.39
N THR A 197 0.82 8.18 2.10
CA THR A 197 0.36 9.56 1.89
C THR A 197 -0.07 10.24 3.18
N THR A 198 -0.18 9.48 4.27
CA THR A 198 -0.46 10.03 5.58
C THR A 198 0.78 10.80 6.04
N ALA A 199 0.65 12.12 6.25
CA ALA A 199 1.78 12.96 6.66
C ALA A 199 2.52 12.36 7.86
N ALA A 200 3.84 12.61 7.94
CA ALA A 200 4.63 12.30 9.12
C ALA A 200 4.17 13.18 10.28
N HIS A 201 2.97 12.90 10.79
CA HIS A 201 2.41 13.65 11.90
C HIS A 201 3.11 13.17 13.19
N PRO A 202 3.61 14.09 14.07
CA PRO A 202 4.26 13.72 15.34
C PRO A 202 3.40 12.81 16.24
N GLN A 203 2.11 12.69 15.94
CA GLN A 203 1.13 11.90 16.70
C GLN A 203 0.70 10.61 15.96
N VAL A 204 1.57 10.03 15.11
CA VAL A 204 1.30 8.79 14.35
C VAL A 204 0.86 7.63 15.24
N ALA A 205 1.39 7.52 16.45
CA ALA A 205 0.96 6.53 17.44
C ALA A 205 -0.55 6.57 17.73
N LYS A 206 -1.21 7.71 17.48
CA LYS A 206 -2.66 7.89 17.67
C LYS A 206 -3.49 7.38 16.48
N LEU A 207 -2.87 6.99 15.36
CA LEU A 207 -3.57 6.30 14.25
C LEU A 207 -4.28 5.01 14.71
N ARG A 208 -3.81 4.37 15.78
CA ARG A 208 -4.51 3.23 16.42
C ARG A 208 -5.96 3.54 16.78
N TRP A 209 -6.30 4.81 17.07
CA TRP A 209 -7.68 5.20 17.34
C TRP A 209 -8.57 5.09 16.11
N VAL A 210 -8.00 5.30 14.90
CA VAL A 210 -8.72 5.18 13.63
C VAL A 210 -9.11 3.72 13.37
N ALA A 211 -8.27 2.76 13.75
CA ALA A 211 -8.52 1.33 13.57
C ALA A 211 -9.82 0.86 14.27
N SER A 212 -10.18 1.51 15.39
CA SER A 212 -11.40 1.17 16.15
C SER A 212 -12.66 1.83 15.62
N LEU A 213 -12.59 2.74 14.65
CA LEU A 213 -13.74 3.47 14.13
C LEU A 213 -14.44 2.70 13.01
N PRO A 214 -15.79 2.62 13.03
CA PRO A 214 -16.56 2.04 11.93
C PRO A 214 -16.62 3.00 10.73
N ARG A 215 -16.92 2.43 9.55
CA ARG A 215 -17.20 3.19 8.32
C ARG A 215 -18.70 3.50 8.23
N LYS A 216 -19.20 4.20 9.23
CA LYS A 216 -20.62 4.58 9.36
C LYS A 216 -20.75 6.06 9.68
N PRO A 217 -21.91 6.65 9.41
CA PRO A 217 -22.24 7.99 9.88
C PRO A 217 -22.18 8.08 11.40
N GLY A 218 -21.75 9.24 11.92
CA GLY A 218 -21.73 9.44 13.37
C GLY A 218 -20.98 10.67 13.81
N VAL A 219 -20.82 10.75 15.13
CA VAL A 219 -20.12 11.80 15.84
C VAL A 219 -18.87 11.23 16.49
N TYR A 220 -17.77 11.97 16.44
CA TYR A 220 -16.52 11.63 17.11
C TYR A 220 -16.08 12.75 18.05
N LEU A 221 -15.46 12.36 19.17
CA LEU A 221 -15.08 13.26 20.25
C LEU A 221 -13.62 13.02 20.63
N PHE A 222 -12.79 14.03 20.47
CA PHE A 222 -11.44 14.02 21.04
C PHE A 222 -11.48 14.51 22.48
N ARG A 223 -10.80 13.79 23.40
CA ARG A 223 -10.75 14.13 24.81
C ARG A 223 -9.30 14.28 25.29
N ASP A 224 -9.10 15.15 26.29
CA ASP A 224 -7.83 15.27 27.00
C ASP A 224 -7.63 14.16 28.06
N GLY A 225 -6.50 14.21 28.78
CA GLY A 225 -6.18 13.24 29.82
C GLY A 225 -7.12 13.29 31.05
N ALA A 226 -7.88 14.36 31.23
CA ALA A 226 -8.90 14.49 32.25
C ALA A 226 -10.31 14.08 31.78
N GLY A 227 -10.43 13.57 30.53
CA GLY A 227 -11.70 13.17 29.93
C GLY A 227 -12.55 14.35 29.40
N ARG A 228 -12.06 15.58 29.44
CA ARG A 228 -12.78 16.75 28.92
C ARG A 228 -12.77 16.72 27.39
N VAL A 229 -13.90 17.08 26.77
CA VAL A 229 -14.05 17.13 25.32
C VAL A 229 -13.29 18.35 24.77
N LEU A 230 -12.30 18.07 23.92
CA LEU A 230 -11.51 19.07 23.20
C LEU A 230 -12.15 19.46 21.87
N TYR A 231 -12.76 18.47 21.20
CA TYR A 231 -13.38 18.67 19.90
C TYR A 231 -14.49 17.63 19.65
N VAL A 232 -15.56 18.08 19.02
CA VAL A 232 -16.66 17.24 18.54
C VAL A 232 -16.80 17.47 17.04
N GLY A 233 -16.88 16.39 16.29
CA GLY A 233 -17.09 16.46 14.85
C GLY A 233 -18.06 15.41 14.35
N LYS A 234 -18.73 15.68 13.24
CA LYS A 234 -19.60 14.74 12.54
C LYS A 234 -18.96 14.24 11.25
N ALA A 235 -19.34 13.05 10.84
CA ALA A 235 -18.91 12.46 9.58
C ALA A 235 -19.95 11.48 9.04
N SER A 236 -20.03 11.39 7.72
CA SER A 236 -20.74 10.30 7.03
C SER A 236 -19.96 8.99 7.04
N ASP A 237 -18.64 9.05 7.21
CA ASP A 237 -17.72 7.95 7.45
C ASP A 237 -16.73 8.39 8.54
N LEU A 238 -16.97 7.89 9.78
CA LEU A 238 -16.16 8.23 10.95
C LEU A 238 -14.69 7.91 10.74
N ARG A 239 -14.39 6.73 10.21
CA ARG A 239 -13.01 6.25 10.00
C ARG A 239 -12.28 7.11 9.00
N ARG A 240 -12.87 7.35 7.82
CA ARG A 240 -12.30 8.19 6.77
C ARG A 240 -12.06 9.61 7.27
N ARG A 241 -13.01 10.17 8.01
CA ARG A 241 -12.93 11.54 8.52
C ARG A 241 -11.83 11.71 9.56
N VAL A 242 -11.77 10.84 10.56
CA VAL A 242 -10.74 10.94 11.61
C VAL A 242 -9.35 10.66 11.03
N ARG A 243 -9.23 9.72 10.08
CA ARG A 243 -7.98 9.49 9.38
C ARG A 243 -7.47 10.75 8.67
N SER A 244 -8.35 11.54 8.06
CA SER A 244 -7.94 12.77 7.34
C SER A 244 -7.22 13.79 8.22
N TYR A 245 -7.34 13.70 9.55
CA TYR A 245 -6.58 14.54 10.48
C TYR A 245 -5.09 14.17 10.56
N PHE A 246 -4.73 12.97 10.17
CA PHE A 246 -3.34 12.48 10.13
C PHE A 246 -2.73 12.56 8.72
N SER A 247 -3.49 12.98 7.71
CA SER A 247 -2.97 13.36 6.40
C SER A 247 -2.48 14.82 6.43
N SER A 248 -1.71 15.24 5.43
CA SER A 248 -1.14 16.59 5.29
C SER A 248 -2.21 17.70 5.13
N ASP A 249 -3.14 17.76 6.05
CA ASP A 249 -4.17 18.80 6.08
C ASP A 249 -3.61 20.00 6.86
N ASP A 250 -3.22 21.06 6.15
CA ASP A 250 -2.62 22.31 6.65
C ASP A 250 -3.53 23.15 7.56
N ARG A 251 -4.61 22.57 8.08
CA ARG A 251 -5.49 23.28 9.02
C ARG A 251 -4.75 23.52 10.33
N ARG A 252 -4.37 24.78 10.57
CA ARG A 252 -3.64 25.28 11.76
C ARG A 252 -4.16 24.75 13.11
N LYS A 253 -5.41 24.31 13.19
CA LYS A 253 -6.06 23.85 14.44
C LYS A 253 -5.89 22.35 14.73
N ILE A 254 -5.52 21.53 13.75
CA ILE A 254 -5.49 20.06 13.89
C ILE A 254 -4.24 19.58 14.65
N GLY A 255 -3.09 20.16 14.38
CA GLY A 255 -1.84 19.81 15.06
C GLY A 255 -1.91 19.98 16.59
N PRO A 256 -2.34 21.14 17.11
CA PRO A 256 -2.58 21.35 18.54
C PRO A 256 -3.61 20.36 19.12
N LEU A 257 -4.76 20.17 18.46
CA LEU A 257 -5.79 19.22 18.88
C LEU A 257 -5.23 17.82 19.08
N LEU A 258 -4.52 17.30 18.07
CA LEU A 258 -3.96 15.96 18.14
C LEU A 258 -2.84 15.81 19.17
N ARG A 259 -2.09 16.89 19.51
CA ARG A 259 -1.11 16.85 20.59
C ARG A 259 -1.79 16.70 21.94
N GLU A 260 -2.85 17.46 22.18
CA GLU A 260 -3.55 17.52 23.46
C GLU A 260 -4.47 16.31 23.70
N ALA A 261 -5.11 15.78 22.65
CA ALA A 261 -6.01 14.64 22.75
C ALA A 261 -5.31 13.39 23.30
N GLN A 262 -5.91 12.71 24.25
CA GLN A 262 -5.45 11.46 24.86
C GLN A 262 -6.37 10.28 24.57
N SER A 263 -7.63 10.55 24.17
CA SER A 263 -8.58 9.52 23.74
C SER A 263 -9.50 10.02 22.63
N LEU A 264 -10.12 9.06 21.95
CA LEU A 264 -11.11 9.28 20.90
C LEU A 264 -12.32 8.39 21.17
N ASP A 265 -13.49 9.01 21.35
CA ASP A 265 -14.77 8.34 21.43
C ASP A 265 -15.58 8.56 20.15
N HIS A 266 -16.58 7.70 19.91
CA HIS A 266 -17.50 7.87 18.80
C HIS A 266 -18.91 7.36 19.14
N ILE A 267 -19.89 7.93 18.45
CA ILE A 267 -21.30 7.53 18.49
C ILE A 267 -21.71 7.28 17.03
N VAL A 268 -22.16 6.07 16.73
CA VAL A 268 -22.70 5.72 15.41
C VAL A 268 -24.12 6.26 15.33
N CYS A 269 -24.44 6.96 14.25
CA CYS A 269 -25.77 7.48 13.95
C CYS A 269 -26.41 6.71 12.77
N VAL A 270 -27.71 6.70 12.71
CA VAL A 270 -28.46 6.06 11.62
C VAL A 270 -28.31 6.86 10.31
N ASN A 271 -28.20 8.19 10.44
CA ASN A 271 -28.03 9.10 9.31
C ASN A 271 -27.30 10.40 9.74
N ASP A 272 -26.96 11.25 8.77
CA ASP A 272 -26.28 12.53 8.99
C ASP A 272 -27.09 13.55 9.80
N LEU A 273 -28.44 13.49 9.77
CA LEU A 273 -29.31 14.39 10.52
C LEU A 273 -29.25 14.11 12.02
N GLU A 274 -29.23 12.85 12.40
CA GLU A 274 -29.05 12.43 13.79
C GLU A 274 -27.69 12.89 14.35
N ALA A 275 -26.63 12.80 13.53
CA ALA A 275 -25.29 13.29 13.89
C ALA A 275 -25.26 14.80 14.15
N VAL A 276 -26.07 15.60 13.45
CA VAL A 276 -26.23 17.04 13.70
C VAL A 276 -26.84 17.30 15.09
N SER A 277 -27.88 16.57 15.45
CA SER A 277 -28.54 16.72 16.75
C SER A 277 -27.57 16.43 17.91
N TYR A 278 -26.76 15.38 17.81
CA TYR A 278 -25.77 15.03 18.82
C TYR A 278 -24.66 16.08 18.94
N THR A 279 -24.22 16.72 17.86
CA THR A 279 -23.19 17.76 17.92
C THR A 279 -23.69 19.01 18.67
N HIS A 280 -24.96 19.34 18.56
CA HIS A 280 -25.55 20.48 19.31
C HIS A 280 -25.74 20.18 20.79
N LEU A 281 -25.99 18.94 21.17
CA LEU A 281 -26.19 18.52 22.56
C LEU A 281 -24.89 18.31 23.34
N THR A 282 -23.76 18.07 22.64
CA THR A 282 -22.48 17.70 23.26
C THR A 282 -21.44 18.83 23.24
N LEU A 283 -21.71 19.96 22.59
CA LEU A 283 -20.79 21.11 22.60
C LEU A 283 -20.83 21.77 23.98
N PRO A 284 -19.69 21.92 24.69
CA PRO A 284 -19.59 22.88 25.77
C PRO A 284 -19.79 24.28 25.18
N THR A 285 -20.57 25.10 25.83
CA THR A 285 -21.03 26.44 25.43
C THR A 285 -19.91 27.50 25.26
N LYS A 286 -18.67 27.10 25.02
CA LYS A 286 -17.57 28.01 24.69
C LYS A 286 -17.05 27.70 23.28
N ARG A 287 -17.46 28.50 22.30
CA ARG A 287 -16.75 28.66 21.03
C ARG A 287 -15.30 29.01 21.33
N ILE A 288 -14.37 28.14 20.99
CA ILE A 288 -13.00 28.57 20.78
C ILE A 288 -12.97 29.22 19.39
N VAL A 289 -12.79 30.55 19.41
CA VAL A 289 -12.65 31.44 18.25
C VAL A 289 -11.36 31.09 17.47
#